data_b2546968ae70b3f7aa8153404d8aa194
#
_entry.id   b2546968ae70b3f7aa8153404d8aa194
#
_cell.length_a   1.000
_cell.length_b   1.000
_cell.length_c   1.000
_cell.angle_alpha   90.00
_cell.angle_beta   90.00
_cell.angle_gamma   90.00
#
_symmetry.space_group_name_H-M   'P 1'
#
loop_
_entity.id
_entity.type
_entity.pdbx_description
1 polymer ?
#
loop_
_entity_poly.entity_id
_entity_poly.type
_entity_poly.pdbx_seq_one_letter_code
_entity_poly.pdbx_strand_id
1 'polypeptide(L)'
;MKVVILASLSYSLINFRGALISAIVEQGHEVIACAPDDDPETAAALSAMGVRYCRIPMDRTGVNPFRDLGTVRRLVSLIRAEAPAVVLAYTQKPIIYGGLATRVAGGRARFYAMVSGLGHVYSDIPGRRHALLRRIVSLLYRIGIARASAVILFNRDDDAEMRRHFILRADHHVVQVAGSGVDIDRFTPGQPTGGPPVFLMVARLMRDKGLVEFVEAARLVRARFPEARFRILGPLDPNPTGITLAEIQGWAAAGDIDYLGETRDVAPHLADASVFVLPTYYREGLPRTILEAMACGTPVITTDTPGCRDAVTDRSDGFLVPARDARALAEAMIRFIEMPELVARMGTRARETACRRFDVTRVNAVLLDVMGLATDGNGAARSRSHRALGDFAPLQMALAVLGALLLLPLMLVVALVVLSTLGTPILFRQRRAGTAGRGFELIKFRTMRSANDIEGRPLPDATRLTATSRVLRRTRLDELPGLWNVVCGQMNLVGPRPLLPETVANMGAQGRARGKVKPGLTGWAQVNGNTLLNDADKLALDLWYIDHRSIWLDLAILCRTAAMLVGGERINTLNIERGHAGIIDRRR
;
A
#
# COMPACT_ATOMS: atom_id res chain seq x y z
N MET A 1 -16.49 -8.78 -18.04
CA MET A 1 -15.60 -9.89 -17.59
C MET A 1 -16.23 -10.57 -16.37
N LYS A 2 -15.82 -11.81 -16.05
CA LYS A 2 -16.29 -12.50 -14.85
C LYS A 2 -15.32 -12.28 -13.69
N VAL A 3 -15.85 -11.92 -12.52
CA VAL A 3 -15.09 -11.60 -11.29
C VAL A 3 -15.58 -12.51 -10.16
N VAL A 4 -14.67 -13.20 -9.48
CA VAL A 4 -14.95 -13.97 -8.28
C VAL A 4 -14.42 -13.21 -7.06
N ILE A 5 -15.28 -13.00 -6.06
CA ILE A 5 -14.93 -12.33 -4.79
C ILE A 5 -15.02 -13.35 -3.66
N LEU A 6 -13.93 -13.54 -2.91
CA LEU A 6 -13.84 -14.52 -1.83
C LEU A 6 -13.79 -13.82 -0.46
N ALA A 7 -14.73 -14.17 0.40
CA ALA A 7 -14.90 -13.66 1.76
C ALA A 7 -14.84 -14.78 2.81
N SER A 8 -14.53 -14.43 4.06
CA SER A 8 -14.62 -15.35 5.22
C SER A 8 -15.94 -15.22 6.01
N LEU A 9 -16.82 -14.31 5.60
CA LEU A 9 -18.10 -14.02 6.25
C LEU A 9 -19.04 -13.38 5.22
N SER A 10 -20.25 -13.93 5.05
CA SER A 10 -21.25 -13.46 4.08
C SER A 10 -21.63 -11.99 4.28
N TYR A 11 -22.00 -11.63 5.50
CA TYR A 11 -22.36 -10.26 5.87
C TYR A 11 -21.31 -9.21 5.42
N SER A 12 -20.03 -9.59 5.40
CA SER A 12 -18.97 -8.68 4.99
C SER A 12 -19.00 -8.32 3.50
N LEU A 13 -19.62 -9.16 2.66
CA LEU A 13 -19.79 -8.90 1.22
C LEU A 13 -20.66 -7.68 0.98
N ILE A 14 -21.73 -7.53 1.72
CA ILE A 14 -22.62 -6.36 1.62
C ILE A 14 -22.04 -5.19 2.39
N ASN A 15 -21.72 -5.41 3.67
CA ASN A 15 -21.37 -4.31 4.57
C ASN A 15 -20.03 -3.62 4.21
N PHE A 16 -19.01 -4.40 3.80
CA PHE A 16 -17.69 -3.84 3.51
C PHE A 16 -17.35 -3.76 2.02
N ARG A 17 -18.04 -4.53 1.18
CA ARG A 17 -17.75 -4.64 -0.26
C ARG A 17 -18.93 -4.35 -1.16
N GLY A 18 -20.12 -4.09 -0.60
CA GLY A 18 -21.33 -3.83 -1.39
C GLY A 18 -21.13 -2.73 -2.42
N ALA A 19 -20.60 -1.59 -2.01
CA ALA A 19 -20.29 -0.49 -2.93
C ALA A 19 -19.25 -0.86 -4.01
N LEU A 20 -18.23 -1.69 -3.69
CA LEU A 20 -17.28 -2.18 -4.69
C LEU A 20 -17.95 -3.17 -5.65
N ILE A 21 -18.78 -4.07 -5.11
CA ILE A 21 -19.54 -5.05 -5.89
C ILE A 21 -20.48 -4.33 -6.85
N SER A 22 -21.26 -3.34 -6.38
CA SER A 22 -22.10 -2.48 -7.25
C SER A 22 -21.29 -1.83 -8.35
N ALA A 23 -20.17 -1.19 -7.99
CA ALA A 23 -19.32 -0.53 -8.96
C ALA A 23 -18.76 -1.48 -10.03
N ILE A 24 -18.45 -2.75 -9.68
CA ILE A 24 -18.01 -3.77 -10.65
C ILE A 24 -19.18 -4.16 -11.59
N VAL A 25 -20.39 -4.32 -11.05
CA VAL A 25 -21.58 -4.65 -11.84
C VAL A 25 -21.96 -3.49 -12.78
N GLU A 26 -21.92 -2.25 -12.28
CA GLU A 26 -22.17 -1.04 -13.08
C GLU A 26 -21.19 -0.88 -14.26
N GLN A 27 -19.97 -1.39 -14.12
CA GLN A 27 -19.01 -1.49 -15.21
C GLN A 27 -19.29 -2.64 -16.20
N GLY A 28 -20.44 -3.31 -16.09
CA GLY A 28 -20.85 -4.40 -16.99
C GLY A 28 -20.10 -5.71 -16.76
N HIS A 29 -19.64 -5.98 -15.55
CA HIS A 29 -18.96 -7.22 -15.20
C HIS A 29 -19.88 -8.17 -14.44
N GLU A 30 -19.79 -9.47 -14.71
CA GLU A 30 -20.46 -10.53 -13.96
C GLU A 30 -19.69 -10.79 -12.65
N VAL A 31 -20.39 -10.78 -11.51
CA VAL A 31 -19.80 -11.02 -10.21
C VAL A 31 -20.34 -12.29 -9.57
N ILE A 32 -19.44 -13.12 -9.04
CA ILE A 32 -19.74 -14.27 -8.19
C ILE A 32 -19.14 -13.98 -6.82
N ALA A 33 -19.97 -13.81 -5.81
CA ALA A 33 -19.56 -13.56 -4.44
C ALA A 33 -19.60 -14.86 -3.63
N CYS A 34 -18.48 -15.21 -2.98
CA CYS A 34 -18.32 -16.47 -2.26
C CYS A 34 -18.04 -16.24 -0.78
N ALA A 35 -18.78 -16.94 0.09
CA ALA A 35 -18.55 -16.97 1.53
C ALA A 35 -18.94 -18.33 2.13
N PRO A 36 -18.52 -18.64 3.39
CA PRO A 36 -18.80 -19.96 3.99
C PRO A 36 -20.22 -20.13 4.50
N ASP A 37 -20.89 -19.06 4.87
CA ASP A 37 -22.15 -19.08 5.59
C ASP A 37 -23.33 -19.35 4.65
N ASP A 38 -24.39 -19.90 5.21
CA ASP A 38 -25.69 -19.98 4.59
C ASP A 38 -26.54 -18.81 5.13
N ASP A 39 -26.48 -17.68 4.44
CA ASP A 39 -27.10 -16.42 4.84
C ASP A 39 -28.08 -15.97 3.74
N PRO A 40 -29.37 -16.32 3.86
CA PRO A 40 -30.37 -15.99 2.86
C PRO A 40 -30.56 -14.49 2.64
N GLU A 41 -30.38 -13.68 3.68
CA GLU A 41 -30.53 -12.22 3.59
C GLU A 41 -29.41 -11.62 2.74
N THR A 42 -28.15 -11.99 3.02
CA THR A 42 -27.00 -11.59 2.19
C THR A 42 -27.15 -12.10 0.75
N ALA A 43 -27.62 -13.35 0.56
CA ALA A 43 -27.83 -13.91 -0.77
C ALA A 43 -28.90 -13.15 -1.54
N ALA A 44 -30.01 -12.77 -0.91
CA ALA A 44 -31.09 -11.98 -1.51
C ALA A 44 -30.60 -10.57 -1.87
N ALA A 45 -29.85 -9.91 -0.97
CA ALA A 45 -29.29 -8.59 -1.23
C ALA A 45 -28.30 -8.61 -2.41
N LEU A 46 -27.43 -9.62 -2.51
CA LEU A 46 -26.52 -9.81 -3.65
C LEU A 46 -27.29 -10.08 -4.94
N SER A 47 -28.35 -10.91 -4.88
CA SER A 47 -29.20 -11.19 -6.04
C SER A 47 -29.90 -9.94 -6.56
N ALA A 48 -30.36 -9.05 -5.67
CA ALA A 48 -30.94 -7.76 -6.05
C ALA A 48 -29.94 -6.84 -6.78
N MET A 49 -28.63 -7.04 -6.54
CA MET A 49 -27.54 -6.34 -7.24
C MET A 49 -27.11 -7.06 -8.55
N GLY A 50 -27.78 -8.16 -8.94
CA GLY A 50 -27.40 -8.97 -10.10
C GLY A 50 -26.17 -9.85 -9.85
N VAL A 51 -25.84 -10.15 -8.60
CA VAL A 51 -24.66 -10.91 -8.17
C VAL A 51 -25.06 -12.32 -7.74
N ARG A 52 -24.35 -13.33 -8.25
CA ARG A 52 -24.57 -14.71 -7.84
C ARG A 52 -23.81 -15.02 -6.55
N TYR A 53 -24.53 -15.45 -5.53
CA TYR A 53 -23.94 -15.95 -4.29
C TYR A 53 -23.55 -17.43 -4.42
N CYS A 54 -22.37 -17.80 -3.93
CA CYS A 54 -21.87 -19.16 -3.95
C CYS A 54 -21.30 -19.54 -2.57
N ARG A 55 -21.88 -20.53 -1.93
CA ARG A 55 -21.39 -21.02 -0.64
C ARG A 55 -20.13 -21.87 -0.82
N ILE A 56 -19.03 -21.46 -0.17
CA ILE A 56 -17.76 -22.20 -0.12
C ILE A 56 -17.44 -22.48 1.35
N PRO A 57 -17.66 -23.69 1.86
CA PRO A 57 -17.37 -24.03 3.25
C PRO A 57 -15.92 -23.73 3.62
N MET A 58 -15.75 -22.92 4.67
CA MET A 58 -14.45 -22.50 5.20
C MET A 58 -14.61 -22.21 6.69
N ASP A 59 -13.83 -22.87 7.53
CA ASP A 59 -13.82 -22.58 8.97
C ASP A 59 -13.18 -21.22 9.21
N ARG A 60 -13.91 -20.29 9.82
CA ARG A 60 -13.42 -18.92 10.07
C ARG A 60 -12.21 -18.87 11.01
N THR A 61 -12.23 -19.66 12.08
CA THR A 61 -11.20 -19.64 13.15
C THR A 61 -10.48 -20.98 13.34
N GLY A 62 -10.96 -22.07 12.77
CA GLY A 62 -10.40 -23.43 12.93
C GLY A 62 -9.07 -23.61 12.18
N VAL A 63 -8.22 -24.52 12.65
CA VAL A 63 -6.97 -24.94 12.00
C VAL A 63 -7.07 -26.44 11.72
N ASN A 64 -7.98 -26.83 10.82
CA ASN A 64 -8.15 -28.23 10.42
C ASN A 64 -7.65 -28.43 8.98
N PRO A 65 -6.44 -29.04 8.77
CA PRO A 65 -5.82 -29.18 7.46
C PRO A 65 -6.69 -29.92 6.42
N PHE A 66 -7.48 -30.89 6.86
CA PHE A 66 -8.32 -31.68 5.94
C PHE A 66 -9.53 -30.86 5.44
N ARG A 67 -10.16 -30.08 6.32
CA ARG A 67 -11.24 -29.16 5.92
C ARG A 67 -10.70 -28.05 5.02
N ASP A 68 -9.55 -27.50 5.37
CA ASP A 68 -8.89 -26.45 4.59
C ASP A 68 -8.51 -26.97 3.18
N LEU A 69 -8.06 -28.22 3.05
CA LEU A 69 -7.80 -28.85 1.75
C LEU A 69 -9.11 -29.04 0.94
N GLY A 70 -10.21 -29.39 1.62
CA GLY A 70 -11.54 -29.46 1.01
C GLY A 70 -12.00 -28.12 0.44
N THR A 71 -11.76 -27.04 1.18
CA THR A 71 -12.02 -25.65 0.74
C THR A 71 -11.22 -25.32 -0.53
N VAL A 72 -9.90 -25.61 -0.54
CA VAL A 72 -9.06 -25.37 -1.72
C VAL A 72 -9.54 -26.15 -2.94
N ARG A 73 -9.89 -27.44 -2.78
CA ARG A 73 -10.43 -28.26 -3.88
C ARG A 73 -11.71 -27.67 -4.48
N ARG A 74 -12.63 -27.22 -3.65
CA ARG A 74 -13.89 -26.58 -4.10
C ARG A 74 -13.62 -25.26 -4.82
N LEU A 75 -12.70 -24.44 -4.32
CA LEU A 75 -12.27 -23.21 -4.98
C LEU A 75 -11.61 -23.50 -6.33
N VAL A 76 -10.77 -24.53 -6.44
CA VAL A 76 -10.17 -24.96 -7.71
C VAL A 76 -11.25 -25.37 -8.71
N SER A 77 -12.23 -26.17 -8.27
CA SER A 77 -13.36 -26.59 -9.12
C SER A 77 -14.18 -25.40 -9.60
N LEU A 78 -14.51 -24.45 -8.69
CA LEU A 78 -15.23 -23.21 -9.03
C LEU A 78 -14.45 -22.38 -10.06
N ILE A 79 -13.15 -22.13 -9.82
CA ILE A 79 -12.34 -21.29 -10.70
C ILE A 79 -12.18 -21.94 -12.08
N ARG A 80 -12.09 -23.28 -12.16
CA ARG A 80 -12.06 -24.00 -13.45
C ARG A 80 -13.38 -23.93 -14.20
N ALA A 81 -14.49 -24.13 -13.49
CA ALA A 81 -15.82 -24.10 -14.08
C ALA A 81 -16.22 -22.71 -14.58
N GLU A 82 -15.93 -21.68 -13.77
CA GLU A 82 -16.33 -20.30 -14.06
C GLU A 82 -15.32 -19.55 -14.94
N ALA A 83 -14.07 -20.01 -15.02
CA ALA A 83 -12.99 -19.38 -15.76
C ALA A 83 -12.92 -17.85 -15.59
N PRO A 84 -12.91 -17.32 -14.35
CA PRO A 84 -12.98 -15.88 -14.11
C PRO A 84 -11.74 -15.15 -14.65
N ALA A 85 -11.92 -13.90 -15.07
CA ALA A 85 -10.81 -13.03 -15.43
C ALA A 85 -10.07 -12.49 -14.18
N VAL A 86 -10.82 -12.30 -13.08
CA VAL A 86 -10.33 -11.74 -11.81
C VAL A 86 -10.82 -12.59 -10.64
N VAL A 87 -9.93 -12.87 -9.69
CA VAL A 87 -10.25 -13.43 -8.38
C VAL A 87 -9.75 -12.43 -7.34
N LEU A 88 -10.66 -11.81 -6.59
CA LEU A 88 -10.37 -10.92 -5.47
C LEU A 88 -10.64 -11.68 -4.16
N ALA A 89 -9.64 -11.80 -3.31
CA ALA A 89 -9.80 -12.38 -1.99
C ALA A 89 -9.45 -11.36 -0.90
N TYR A 90 -10.24 -11.31 0.17
CA TYR A 90 -9.94 -10.49 1.33
C TYR A 90 -10.10 -11.28 2.61
N THR A 91 -9.43 -10.83 3.68
CA THR A 91 -9.18 -11.56 4.93
C THR A 91 -8.24 -12.77 4.76
N GLN A 92 -7.69 -13.25 5.86
CA GLN A 92 -6.54 -14.17 5.89
C GLN A 92 -6.75 -15.47 5.11
N LYS A 93 -7.76 -16.27 5.46
CA LYS A 93 -7.99 -17.60 4.85
C LYS A 93 -8.40 -17.52 3.37
N PRO A 94 -9.34 -16.65 2.97
CA PRO A 94 -9.66 -16.44 1.55
C PRO A 94 -8.45 -16.06 0.71
N ILE A 95 -7.54 -15.23 1.22
CA ILE A 95 -6.31 -14.86 0.51
C ILE A 95 -5.41 -16.08 0.32
N ILE A 96 -5.17 -16.84 1.39
CA ILE A 96 -4.30 -18.03 1.35
C ILE A 96 -4.87 -19.08 0.38
N TYR A 97 -6.13 -19.46 0.58
CA TYR A 97 -6.74 -20.54 -0.20
C TYR A 97 -7.13 -20.12 -1.60
N GLY A 98 -7.63 -18.89 -1.77
CA GLY A 98 -7.95 -18.33 -3.08
C GLY A 98 -6.73 -18.20 -3.98
N GLY A 99 -5.60 -17.71 -3.43
CA GLY A 99 -4.36 -17.61 -4.19
C GLY A 99 -3.78 -18.97 -4.56
N LEU A 100 -3.82 -19.93 -3.63
CA LEU A 100 -3.41 -21.32 -3.91
C LEU A 100 -4.32 -21.96 -4.96
N ALA A 101 -5.65 -21.82 -4.80
CA ALA A 101 -6.63 -22.39 -5.72
C ALA A 101 -6.51 -21.80 -7.12
N THR A 102 -6.34 -20.49 -7.25
CA THR A 102 -6.15 -19.82 -8.55
C THR A 102 -4.90 -20.36 -9.27
N ARG A 103 -3.82 -20.60 -8.52
CA ARG A 103 -2.59 -21.18 -9.07
C ARG A 103 -2.76 -22.62 -9.52
N VAL A 104 -3.45 -23.46 -8.71
CA VAL A 104 -3.69 -24.87 -9.00
C VAL A 104 -4.73 -25.07 -10.09
N ALA A 105 -5.73 -24.20 -10.16
CA ALA A 105 -6.73 -24.23 -11.23
C ALA A 105 -6.09 -24.04 -12.60
N GLY A 106 -4.97 -23.31 -12.67
CA GLY A 106 -4.37 -22.90 -13.93
C GLY A 106 -5.22 -21.80 -14.60
N GLY A 107 -4.93 -21.51 -15.87
CA GLY A 107 -5.71 -20.53 -16.63
C GLY A 107 -5.16 -19.11 -16.53
N ARG A 108 -5.99 -18.13 -16.96
CA ARG A 108 -5.62 -16.72 -17.10
C ARG A 108 -6.18 -15.82 -15.99
N ALA A 109 -6.74 -16.39 -14.94
CA ALA A 109 -7.33 -15.64 -13.83
C ALA A 109 -6.24 -14.83 -13.10
N ARG A 110 -6.46 -13.51 -12.96
CA ARG A 110 -5.60 -12.62 -12.19
C ARG A 110 -6.06 -12.65 -10.73
N PHE A 111 -5.13 -12.94 -9.82
CA PHE A 111 -5.42 -12.99 -8.39
C PHE A 111 -5.03 -11.69 -7.70
N TYR A 112 -5.95 -11.14 -6.90
CA TYR A 112 -5.75 -9.95 -6.09
C TYR A 112 -5.99 -10.27 -4.62
N ALA A 113 -4.98 -9.98 -3.78
CA ALA A 113 -5.04 -10.21 -2.34
C ALA A 113 -5.27 -8.87 -1.62
N MET A 114 -6.41 -8.70 -0.98
CA MET A 114 -6.74 -7.49 -0.23
C MET A 114 -6.62 -7.76 1.27
N VAL A 115 -5.55 -7.27 1.89
CA VAL A 115 -5.28 -7.42 3.31
C VAL A 115 -5.96 -6.27 4.07
N SER A 116 -7.05 -6.58 4.74
CA SER A 116 -7.85 -5.62 5.52
C SER A 116 -7.40 -5.49 6.99
N GLY A 117 -6.14 -5.81 7.25
CA GLY A 117 -5.52 -5.88 8.57
C GLY A 117 -4.96 -7.27 8.85
N LEU A 118 -3.83 -7.32 9.53
CA LEU A 118 -3.15 -8.59 9.83
C LEU A 118 -3.76 -9.34 11.02
N GLY A 119 -4.52 -8.63 11.87
CA GLY A 119 -5.28 -9.21 12.97
C GLY A 119 -4.44 -9.79 14.11
N HIS A 120 -5.09 -10.61 14.93
CA HIS A 120 -4.56 -11.12 16.19
C HIS A 120 -3.23 -11.92 16.06
N VAL A 121 -3.02 -12.64 14.95
CA VAL A 121 -1.79 -13.44 14.76
C VAL A 121 -0.52 -12.59 14.73
N TYR A 122 -0.64 -11.32 14.34
CA TYR A 122 0.47 -10.35 14.26
C TYR A 122 0.45 -9.33 15.39
N SER A 123 -0.42 -9.50 16.39
CA SER A 123 -0.39 -8.71 17.62
C SER A 123 0.82 -9.11 18.49
N ASP A 124 1.28 -8.19 19.35
CA ASP A 124 2.43 -8.41 20.23
C ASP A 124 2.05 -9.29 21.42
N ILE A 125 1.77 -10.57 21.16
CA ILE A 125 1.47 -11.57 22.17
C ILE A 125 2.74 -12.39 22.41
N PRO A 126 3.27 -12.39 23.65
CA PRO A 126 4.45 -13.17 23.99
C PRO A 126 4.14 -14.68 23.99
N GLY A 127 5.13 -15.50 23.64
CA GLY A 127 5.05 -16.94 23.75
C GLY A 127 5.50 -17.72 22.51
N ARG A 128 6.19 -18.86 22.75
CA ARG A 128 6.73 -19.72 21.69
C ARG A 128 5.65 -20.31 20.77
N ARG A 129 4.49 -20.65 21.34
CA ARG A 129 3.34 -21.18 20.55
C ARG A 129 2.80 -20.14 19.59
N HIS A 130 2.66 -18.89 20.02
CA HIS A 130 2.20 -17.79 19.19
C HIS A 130 3.22 -17.46 18.09
N ALA A 131 4.51 -17.45 18.42
CA ALA A 131 5.58 -17.24 17.44
C ALA A 131 5.60 -18.35 16.37
N LEU A 132 5.36 -19.63 16.75
CA LEU A 132 5.26 -20.73 15.80
C LEU A 132 4.03 -20.57 14.88
N LEU A 133 2.87 -20.25 15.46
CA LEU A 133 1.65 -19.99 14.70
C LEU A 133 1.86 -18.87 13.67
N ARG A 134 2.47 -17.77 14.09
CA ARG A 134 2.80 -16.65 13.21
C ARG A 134 3.73 -17.07 12.07
N ARG A 135 4.74 -17.91 12.32
CA ARG A 135 5.62 -18.43 11.26
C ARG A 135 4.85 -19.29 10.25
N ILE A 136 3.98 -20.19 10.73
CA ILE A 136 3.16 -21.05 9.86
C ILE A 136 2.22 -20.20 9.01
N VAL A 137 1.51 -19.25 9.63
CA VAL A 137 0.59 -18.36 8.93
C VAL A 137 1.34 -17.48 7.92
N SER A 138 2.53 -16.97 8.26
CA SER A 138 3.36 -16.20 7.33
C SER A 138 3.78 -17.03 6.10
N LEU A 139 4.14 -18.30 6.31
CA LEU A 139 4.45 -19.21 5.22
C LEU A 139 3.24 -19.45 4.31
N LEU A 140 2.07 -19.70 4.90
CA LEU A 140 0.83 -19.92 4.15
C LEU A 140 0.43 -18.66 3.35
N TYR A 141 0.52 -17.48 3.97
CA TYR A 141 0.32 -16.21 3.28
C TYR A 141 1.26 -16.04 2.09
N ARG A 142 2.56 -16.27 2.31
CA ARG A 142 3.60 -16.21 1.27
C ARG A 142 3.27 -17.12 0.09
N ILE A 143 2.80 -18.36 0.37
CA ILE A 143 2.37 -19.32 -0.66
C ILE A 143 1.13 -18.78 -1.39
N GLY A 144 0.15 -18.27 -0.67
CA GLY A 144 -1.11 -17.75 -1.24
C GLY A 144 -0.89 -16.56 -2.17
N ILE A 145 -0.06 -15.59 -1.77
CA ILE A 145 0.15 -14.37 -2.57
C ILE A 145 1.29 -14.47 -3.58
N ALA A 146 2.01 -15.62 -3.66
CA ALA A 146 3.23 -15.78 -4.47
C ALA A 146 3.08 -15.36 -5.94
N ARG A 147 1.87 -15.45 -6.51
CA ARG A 147 1.53 -15.05 -7.88
C ARG A 147 0.38 -14.05 -7.92
N ALA A 148 0.20 -13.28 -6.86
CA ALA A 148 -0.79 -12.20 -6.84
C ALA A 148 -0.43 -11.13 -7.88
N SER A 149 -1.39 -10.71 -8.68
CA SER A 149 -1.24 -9.60 -9.63
C SER A 149 -1.03 -8.28 -8.90
N ALA A 150 -1.69 -8.11 -7.74
CA ALA A 150 -1.36 -7.09 -6.76
C ALA A 150 -1.75 -7.54 -5.35
N VAL A 151 -1.03 -7.01 -4.35
CA VAL A 151 -1.39 -7.09 -2.93
C VAL A 151 -1.86 -5.70 -2.50
N ILE A 152 -3.13 -5.62 -2.09
CA ILE A 152 -3.80 -4.37 -1.71
C ILE A 152 -3.74 -4.27 -0.18
N LEU A 153 -3.17 -3.20 0.33
CA LEU A 153 -2.98 -2.94 1.77
C LEU A 153 -3.70 -1.66 2.19
N PHE A 154 -4.13 -1.59 3.44
CA PHE A 154 -4.87 -0.45 3.96
C PHE A 154 -3.99 0.54 4.73
N ASN A 155 -2.82 0.10 5.22
CA ASN A 155 -1.89 0.94 5.96
C ASN A 155 -0.44 0.55 5.68
N ARG A 156 0.49 1.44 6.06
CA ARG A 156 1.94 1.25 5.84
C ARG A 156 2.59 0.29 6.84
N ASP A 157 2.02 0.18 8.02
CA ASP A 157 2.54 -0.70 9.07
C ASP A 157 2.36 -2.16 8.67
N ASP A 158 1.23 -2.51 8.02
CA ASP A 158 1.00 -3.87 7.52
C ASP A 158 1.95 -4.21 6.35
N ASP A 159 2.30 -3.24 5.48
CA ASP A 159 3.35 -3.45 4.45
C ASP A 159 4.69 -3.76 5.12
N ALA A 160 5.10 -2.96 6.10
CA ALA A 160 6.35 -3.14 6.82
C ALA A 160 6.40 -4.50 7.55
N GLU A 161 5.31 -4.89 8.24
CA GLU A 161 5.21 -6.13 8.97
C GLU A 161 5.21 -7.35 8.05
N MET A 162 4.46 -7.31 6.94
CA MET A 162 4.47 -8.40 5.96
C MET A 162 5.85 -8.58 5.32
N ARG A 163 6.62 -7.49 5.12
CA ARG A 163 8.01 -7.57 4.67
C ARG A 163 8.93 -8.12 5.75
N ARG A 164 8.77 -7.69 7.00
CA ARG A 164 9.52 -8.19 8.17
C ARG A 164 9.39 -9.70 8.32
N HIS A 165 8.20 -10.25 8.04
CA HIS A 165 7.91 -11.68 8.11
C HIS A 165 8.12 -12.40 6.77
N PHE A 166 8.78 -11.77 5.79
CA PHE A 166 9.07 -12.34 4.47
C PHE A 166 7.83 -12.83 3.70
N ILE A 167 6.65 -12.28 4.01
CA ILE A 167 5.40 -12.56 3.28
C ILE A 167 5.44 -11.81 1.95
N LEU A 168 5.74 -10.50 1.99
CA LEU A 168 5.94 -9.67 0.81
C LEU A 168 7.42 -9.69 0.39
N ARG A 169 7.64 -9.93 -0.89
CA ARG A 169 8.93 -9.83 -1.56
C ARG A 169 9.06 -8.49 -2.26
N ALA A 170 10.27 -8.14 -2.66
CA ALA A 170 10.53 -6.87 -3.36
C ALA A 170 9.83 -6.76 -4.71
N ASP A 171 9.54 -7.89 -5.36
CA ASP A 171 8.89 -8.00 -6.66
C ASP A 171 7.36 -7.97 -6.61
N HIS A 172 6.73 -8.06 -5.44
CA HIS A 172 5.28 -7.94 -5.34
C HIS A 172 4.81 -6.52 -5.67
N HIS A 173 3.81 -6.42 -6.53
CA HIS A 173 3.09 -5.19 -6.78
C HIS A 173 2.18 -4.89 -5.58
N VAL A 174 2.56 -3.92 -4.75
CA VAL A 174 1.80 -3.50 -3.57
C VAL A 174 1.10 -2.19 -3.86
N VAL A 175 -0.21 -2.15 -3.63
CA VAL A 175 -1.04 -0.96 -3.76
C VAL A 175 -1.62 -0.61 -2.41
N GLN A 176 -1.46 0.63 -1.97
CA GLN A 176 -2.10 1.15 -0.77
C GLN A 176 -3.41 1.84 -1.13
N VAL A 177 -4.48 1.49 -0.43
CA VAL A 177 -5.79 2.13 -0.54
C VAL A 177 -6.27 2.59 0.84
N ALA A 178 -7.16 3.55 0.86
CA ALA A 178 -7.69 4.13 2.09
C ALA A 178 -8.82 3.26 2.70
N GLY A 179 -8.49 2.02 3.05
CA GLY A 179 -9.43 1.07 3.64
C GLY A 179 -10.52 0.60 2.67
N SER A 180 -11.71 0.38 3.20
CA SER A 180 -12.90 0.05 2.40
C SER A 180 -13.63 1.27 1.85
N GLY A 181 -13.17 2.47 2.23
CA GLY A 181 -13.90 3.70 2.01
C GLY A 181 -15.13 3.84 2.92
N VAL A 182 -15.75 5.00 2.86
CA VAL A 182 -17.01 5.34 3.53
C VAL A 182 -17.93 6.03 2.53
N ASP A 183 -19.21 5.70 2.62
CA ASP A 183 -20.28 6.36 1.85
C ASP A 183 -20.55 7.74 2.50
N ILE A 184 -20.03 8.79 1.88
CA ILE A 184 -20.13 10.17 2.38
C ILE A 184 -21.53 10.76 2.22
N ASP A 185 -22.39 10.16 1.39
CA ASP A 185 -23.77 10.61 1.19
C ASP A 185 -24.71 9.97 2.22
N ARG A 186 -24.40 8.74 2.64
CA ARG A 186 -25.11 8.06 3.75
C ARG A 186 -24.71 8.60 5.12
N PHE A 187 -23.40 8.81 5.34
CA PHE A 187 -22.84 9.31 6.59
C PHE A 187 -22.68 10.83 6.50
N THR A 188 -23.72 11.56 6.90
CA THR A 188 -23.75 13.02 6.82
C THR A 188 -23.65 13.66 8.22
N PRO A 189 -23.10 14.88 8.32
CA PRO A 189 -23.04 15.60 9.59
C PRO A 189 -24.42 15.77 10.22
N GLY A 190 -24.51 15.48 11.53
CA GLY A 190 -25.67 15.80 12.34
C GLY A 190 -25.75 17.30 12.68
N GLN A 191 -26.92 17.73 13.17
CA GLN A 191 -27.02 19.05 13.79
C GLN A 191 -26.45 18.97 15.21
N PRO A 192 -25.62 19.94 15.65
CA PRO A 192 -25.15 19.97 17.02
C PRO A 192 -26.35 20.04 17.99
N THR A 193 -26.57 18.98 18.74
CA THR A 193 -27.55 18.97 19.82
C THR A 193 -26.95 19.72 21.00
N GLY A 194 -27.51 20.90 21.33
CA GLY A 194 -27.13 21.62 22.55
C GLY A 194 -27.47 20.76 23.78
N GLY A 195 -26.46 20.20 24.43
CA GLY A 195 -26.63 19.32 25.58
C GLY A 195 -25.29 18.80 26.13
N PRO A 196 -25.31 17.92 27.13
CA PRO A 196 -24.10 17.33 27.68
C PRO A 196 -23.30 16.60 26.58
N PRO A 197 -21.95 16.66 26.63
CA PRO A 197 -21.11 16.02 25.62
C PRO A 197 -21.30 14.49 25.62
N VAL A 198 -21.49 13.92 24.44
CA VAL A 198 -21.70 12.49 24.21
C VAL A 198 -20.45 11.88 23.60
N PHE A 199 -19.81 10.98 24.33
CA PHE A 199 -18.70 10.15 23.85
C PHE A 199 -19.24 8.79 23.39
N LEU A 200 -19.12 8.48 22.10
CA LEU A 200 -19.66 7.26 21.52
C LEU A 200 -18.56 6.31 21.07
N MET A 201 -18.65 5.05 21.49
CA MET A 201 -17.84 3.96 20.99
C MET A 201 -18.72 3.00 20.19
N VAL A 202 -18.31 2.70 18.93
CA VAL A 202 -18.96 1.70 18.08
C VAL A 202 -17.97 0.61 17.72
N ALA A 203 -18.13 -0.57 18.30
CA ALA A 203 -17.25 -1.71 18.07
C ALA A 203 -17.90 -3.02 18.49
N ARG A 204 -17.42 -4.16 17.98
CA ARG A 204 -17.69 -5.47 18.61
C ARG A 204 -17.17 -5.45 20.05
N LEU A 205 -17.92 -6.04 20.97
CA LEU A 205 -17.60 -6.01 22.40
C LEU A 205 -16.42 -6.93 22.71
N MET A 206 -15.20 -6.45 22.46
CA MET A 206 -13.94 -7.14 22.72
C MET A 206 -13.00 -6.26 23.54
N ARG A 207 -12.24 -6.87 24.45
CA ARG A 207 -11.21 -6.16 25.25
C ARG A 207 -10.20 -5.46 24.33
N ASP A 208 -9.78 -6.15 23.26
CA ASP A 208 -8.79 -5.62 22.31
C ASP A 208 -9.26 -4.36 21.57
N LYS A 209 -10.55 -4.07 21.60
CA LYS A 209 -11.12 -2.82 21.08
C LYS A 209 -11.03 -1.65 22.07
N GLY A 210 -10.52 -1.91 23.29
CA GLY A 210 -10.32 -0.89 24.30
C GLY A 210 -11.56 -0.58 25.12
N LEU A 211 -12.52 -1.53 25.22
CA LEU A 211 -13.74 -1.31 26.00
C LEU A 211 -13.46 -1.05 27.48
N VAL A 212 -12.50 -1.79 28.06
CA VAL A 212 -12.13 -1.62 29.47
C VAL A 212 -11.55 -0.23 29.68
N GLU A 213 -10.63 0.19 28.82
CA GLU A 213 -10.01 1.52 28.84
C GLU A 213 -11.04 2.64 28.65
N PHE A 214 -12.05 2.41 27.80
CA PHE A 214 -13.14 3.36 27.62
C PHE A 214 -13.97 3.54 28.89
N VAL A 215 -14.34 2.43 29.57
CA VAL A 215 -15.12 2.47 30.83
C VAL A 215 -14.31 3.11 31.95
N GLU A 216 -13.03 2.77 32.09
CA GLU A 216 -12.14 3.39 33.08
C GLU A 216 -11.98 4.89 32.84
N ALA A 217 -11.80 5.31 31.56
CA ALA A 217 -11.74 6.72 31.22
C ALA A 217 -13.07 7.44 31.50
N ALA A 218 -14.21 6.79 31.22
CA ALA A 218 -15.54 7.34 31.54
C ALA A 218 -15.70 7.63 33.03
N ARG A 219 -15.24 6.72 33.91
CA ARG A 219 -15.25 6.94 35.38
C ARG A 219 -14.41 8.15 35.77
N LEU A 220 -13.18 8.26 35.20
CA LEU A 220 -12.28 9.38 35.50
C LEU A 220 -12.88 10.72 35.05
N VAL A 221 -13.49 10.76 33.87
CA VAL A 221 -14.13 11.99 33.36
C VAL A 221 -15.35 12.35 34.17
N ARG A 222 -16.23 11.37 34.48
CA ARG A 222 -17.48 11.58 35.22
C ARG A 222 -17.25 12.08 36.65
N ALA A 223 -16.16 11.69 37.28
CA ALA A 223 -15.77 12.19 38.59
C ALA A 223 -15.59 13.71 38.60
N ARG A 224 -15.26 14.32 37.47
CA ARG A 224 -15.08 15.78 37.32
C ARG A 224 -16.21 16.44 36.57
N PHE A 225 -16.84 15.74 35.63
CA PHE A 225 -17.90 16.22 34.74
C PHE A 225 -19.09 15.23 34.74
N PRO A 226 -19.96 15.27 35.77
CA PRO A 226 -21.06 14.31 35.95
C PRO A 226 -22.07 14.29 34.79
N GLU A 227 -22.19 15.37 34.04
CA GLU A 227 -23.12 15.54 32.91
C GLU A 227 -22.67 14.76 31.66
N ALA A 228 -21.37 14.40 31.55
CA ALA A 228 -20.84 13.74 30.38
C ALA A 228 -21.46 12.34 30.18
N ARG A 229 -21.84 12.02 28.94
CA ARG A 229 -22.47 10.73 28.58
C ARG A 229 -21.52 9.86 27.80
N PHE A 230 -21.49 8.57 28.15
CA PHE A 230 -20.62 7.57 27.54
C PHE A 230 -21.48 6.44 26.99
N ARG A 231 -21.50 6.30 25.67
CA ARG A 231 -22.34 5.32 24.98
C ARG A 231 -21.50 4.26 24.29
N ILE A 232 -21.92 3.01 24.41
CA ILE A 232 -21.32 1.86 23.71
C ILE A 232 -22.38 1.21 22.83
N LEU A 233 -22.04 1.00 21.56
CA LEU A 233 -22.90 0.37 20.56
C LEU A 233 -22.13 -0.76 19.88
N GLY A 234 -22.71 -1.96 19.84
CA GLY A 234 -22.17 -3.08 19.09
C GLY A 234 -22.52 -4.46 19.66
N PRO A 235 -22.35 -5.52 18.87
CA PRO A 235 -22.70 -6.87 19.26
C PRO A 235 -21.67 -7.50 20.20
N LEU A 236 -22.13 -8.45 21.01
CA LEU A 236 -21.27 -9.40 21.71
C LEU A 236 -20.43 -10.19 20.71
N ASP A 237 -19.20 -10.53 21.08
CA ASP A 237 -18.30 -11.32 20.21
C ASP A 237 -17.91 -12.62 20.90
N PRO A 238 -18.04 -13.78 20.23
CA PRO A 238 -17.68 -15.09 20.79
C PRO A 238 -16.17 -15.33 20.90
N ASN A 239 -15.35 -14.35 20.55
CA ASN A 239 -13.90 -14.43 20.67
C ASN A 239 -13.48 -14.60 22.14
N PRO A 240 -12.37 -15.30 22.46
CA PRO A 240 -11.85 -15.40 23.83
C PRO A 240 -11.58 -14.07 24.53
N THR A 241 -11.37 -12.98 23.80
CA THR A 241 -11.24 -11.61 24.33
C THR A 241 -12.56 -10.86 24.38
N GLY A 242 -13.70 -11.51 24.07
CA GLY A 242 -15.04 -10.94 24.15
C GLY A 242 -15.41 -10.48 25.54
N ILE A 243 -16.14 -9.37 25.62
CA ILE A 243 -16.80 -8.92 26.85
C ILE A 243 -18.10 -9.72 27.01
N THR A 244 -18.35 -10.22 28.19
CA THR A 244 -19.59 -10.97 28.49
C THR A 244 -20.77 -10.02 28.67
N LEU A 245 -21.99 -10.54 28.44
CA LEU A 245 -23.21 -9.78 28.68
C LEU A 245 -23.30 -9.28 30.12
N ALA A 246 -22.88 -10.09 31.10
CA ALA A 246 -22.88 -9.72 32.51
C ALA A 246 -21.93 -8.55 32.82
N GLU A 247 -20.74 -8.52 32.19
CA GLU A 247 -19.79 -7.41 32.36
C GLU A 247 -20.36 -6.09 31.82
N ILE A 248 -20.91 -6.08 30.57
CA ILE A 248 -21.43 -4.84 29.98
C ILE A 248 -22.66 -4.34 30.73
N GLN A 249 -23.53 -5.25 31.18
CA GLN A 249 -24.69 -4.92 32.02
C GLN A 249 -24.27 -4.41 33.41
N GLY A 250 -23.19 -4.97 33.98
CA GLY A 250 -22.62 -4.49 35.24
C GLY A 250 -22.14 -3.07 35.15
N TRP A 251 -21.42 -2.69 34.06
CA TRP A 251 -21.00 -1.31 33.84
C TRP A 251 -22.17 -0.35 33.62
N ALA A 252 -23.20 -0.79 32.87
CA ALA A 252 -24.40 0.01 32.66
C ALA A 252 -25.19 0.21 33.96
N ALA A 253 -25.37 -0.84 34.78
CA ALA A 253 -26.05 -0.76 36.06
C ALA A 253 -25.30 0.12 37.09
N ALA A 254 -23.97 0.12 37.05
CA ALA A 254 -23.13 1.03 37.83
C ALA A 254 -23.23 2.49 37.36
N GLY A 255 -23.89 2.73 36.22
CA GLY A 255 -23.99 4.06 35.62
C GLY A 255 -22.71 4.52 34.92
N ASP A 256 -21.74 3.65 34.67
CA ASP A 256 -20.49 3.99 34.01
C ASP A 256 -20.68 4.34 32.54
N ILE A 257 -21.60 3.61 31.86
CA ILE A 257 -21.89 3.79 30.42
C ILE A 257 -23.37 3.53 30.12
N ASP A 258 -23.81 3.95 28.94
CA ASP A 258 -25.08 3.57 28.33
C ASP A 258 -24.81 2.51 27.24
N TYR A 259 -25.19 1.25 27.46
CA TYR A 259 -25.12 0.22 26.43
C TYR A 259 -26.35 0.25 25.53
N LEU A 260 -26.15 0.56 24.25
CA LEU A 260 -27.25 0.76 23.27
C LEU A 260 -27.61 -0.54 22.50
N GLY A 261 -26.93 -1.67 22.82
CA GLY A 261 -27.14 -2.92 22.09
C GLY A 261 -26.42 -2.92 20.72
N GLU A 262 -27.00 -3.61 19.75
CA GLU A 262 -26.50 -3.66 18.38
C GLU A 262 -27.49 -3.06 17.39
N THR A 263 -26.99 -2.45 16.33
CA THR A 263 -27.80 -1.95 15.22
C THR A 263 -27.08 -2.15 13.88
N ARG A 264 -27.86 -2.24 12.81
CA ARG A 264 -27.35 -2.24 11.44
C ARG A 264 -27.17 -0.84 10.88
N ASP A 265 -27.80 0.16 11.49
CA ASP A 265 -27.67 1.58 11.12
C ASP A 265 -27.02 2.38 12.25
N VAL A 266 -25.72 2.60 12.10
CA VAL A 266 -24.93 3.36 13.07
C VAL A 266 -24.91 4.86 12.77
N ALA A 267 -25.36 5.29 11.58
CA ALA A 267 -25.26 6.69 11.14
C ALA A 267 -25.96 7.68 12.07
N PRO A 268 -27.21 7.45 12.56
CA PRO A 268 -27.85 8.37 13.48
C PRO A 268 -27.09 8.54 14.80
N HIS A 269 -26.52 7.44 15.32
CA HIS A 269 -25.77 7.49 16.58
C HIS A 269 -24.45 8.25 16.43
N LEU A 270 -23.77 8.10 15.28
CA LEU A 270 -22.54 8.82 14.97
C LEU A 270 -22.80 10.31 14.77
N ALA A 271 -23.92 10.66 14.14
CA ALA A 271 -24.32 12.04 13.90
C ALA A 271 -24.76 12.77 15.19
N ASP A 272 -25.29 12.04 16.20
CA ASP A 272 -25.68 12.56 17.53
C ASP A 272 -24.50 12.62 18.53
N ALA A 273 -23.37 12.02 18.22
CA ALA A 273 -22.22 11.99 19.09
C ALA A 273 -21.41 13.29 19.01
N SER A 274 -20.97 13.81 20.16
CA SER A 274 -20.03 14.94 20.21
C SER A 274 -18.62 14.50 19.79
N VAL A 275 -18.18 13.30 20.24
CA VAL A 275 -16.87 12.74 19.96
C VAL A 275 -16.99 11.22 19.79
N PHE A 276 -16.39 10.70 18.74
CA PHE A 276 -16.23 9.27 18.53
C PHE A 276 -14.97 8.77 19.20
N VAL A 277 -15.04 7.65 19.90
CA VAL A 277 -13.91 7.10 20.67
C VAL A 277 -13.69 5.64 20.34
N LEU A 278 -12.48 5.30 19.87
CA LEU A 278 -12.08 3.92 19.61
C LEU A 278 -10.66 3.66 20.12
N PRO A 279 -10.48 3.31 21.40
CA PRO A 279 -9.17 3.16 22.01
C PRO A 279 -8.57 1.76 21.77
N THR A 280 -8.71 1.26 20.54
CA THR A 280 -8.35 -0.09 20.14
C THR A 280 -6.84 -0.34 20.17
N TYR A 281 -6.42 -1.48 20.66
CA TYR A 281 -5.07 -2.03 20.49
C TYR A 281 -5.07 -3.31 19.63
N TYR A 282 -6.22 -3.64 19.06
CA TYR A 282 -6.32 -4.64 18.00
C TYR A 282 -5.63 -4.14 16.72
N ARG A 283 -4.88 -4.99 16.05
CA ARG A 283 -4.19 -4.61 14.80
C ARG A 283 -5.19 -4.48 13.65
N GLU A 284 -5.70 -3.27 13.47
CA GLU A 284 -6.67 -2.93 12.44
C GLU A 284 -6.01 -2.71 11.08
N GLY A 285 -6.78 -2.93 10.01
CA GLY A 285 -6.38 -2.44 8.69
C GLY A 285 -6.54 -0.92 8.59
N LEU A 286 -7.79 -0.49 8.55
CA LEU A 286 -8.26 0.89 8.73
C LEU A 286 -9.66 0.78 9.32
N PRO A 287 -9.89 1.21 10.59
CA PRO A 287 -11.17 0.99 11.26
C PRO A 287 -12.29 1.75 10.55
N ARG A 288 -13.27 1.02 10.01
CA ARG A 288 -14.36 1.63 9.25
C ARG A 288 -15.21 2.59 10.09
N THR A 289 -15.45 2.25 11.36
CA THR A 289 -16.22 3.10 12.26
C THR A 289 -15.57 4.47 12.51
N ILE A 290 -14.23 4.56 12.44
CA ILE A 290 -13.53 5.86 12.43
C ILE A 290 -13.88 6.64 11.16
N LEU A 291 -13.85 6.01 9.99
CA LEU A 291 -14.17 6.67 8.73
C LEU A 291 -15.63 7.14 8.69
N GLU A 292 -16.54 6.34 9.24
CA GLU A 292 -17.97 6.65 9.35
C GLU A 292 -18.20 7.85 10.29
N ALA A 293 -17.53 7.87 11.46
CA ALA A 293 -17.58 9.01 12.38
C ALA A 293 -17.03 10.28 11.73
N MET A 294 -15.86 10.20 11.10
CA MET A 294 -15.27 11.35 10.40
C MET A 294 -16.18 11.85 9.27
N ALA A 295 -16.86 10.95 8.56
CA ALA A 295 -17.84 11.32 7.53
C ALA A 295 -19.07 12.03 8.11
N CYS A 296 -19.50 11.67 9.32
CA CYS A 296 -20.53 12.42 10.07
C CYS A 296 -20.04 13.78 10.63
N GLY A 297 -18.77 14.15 10.39
CA GLY A 297 -18.21 15.37 10.96
C GLY A 297 -17.94 15.27 12.47
N THR A 298 -17.85 14.05 13.00
CA THR A 298 -17.59 13.77 14.41
C THR A 298 -16.08 13.62 14.62
N PRO A 299 -15.43 14.43 15.49
CA PRO A 299 -14.03 14.31 15.79
C PRO A 299 -13.74 12.98 16.51
N VAL A 300 -12.51 12.47 16.37
CA VAL A 300 -12.15 11.12 16.79
C VAL A 300 -11.08 11.13 17.87
N ILE A 301 -11.26 10.36 18.93
CA ILE A 301 -10.17 9.94 19.83
C ILE A 301 -9.87 8.47 19.54
N THR A 302 -8.62 8.16 19.19
CA THR A 302 -8.19 6.78 18.96
C THR A 302 -6.75 6.59 19.40
N THR A 303 -6.24 5.38 19.32
CA THR A 303 -4.88 5.06 19.73
C THR A 303 -3.86 5.27 18.62
N ASP A 304 -2.60 5.51 19.00
CA ASP A 304 -1.46 5.54 18.08
C ASP A 304 -1.04 4.10 17.70
N THR A 305 -1.96 3.39 17.02
CA THR A 305 -1.78 2.02 16.53
C THR A 305 -1.92 1.93 15.02
N PRO A 306 -1.42 0.86 14.37
CA PRO A 306 -1.59 0.64 12.94
C PRO A 306 -3.05 0.77 12.50
N GLY A 307 -3.28 1.45 11.39
CA GLY A 307 -4.61 1.72 10.86
C GLY A 307 -5.31 2.91 11.53
N CYS A 308 -5.25 3.05 12.85
CA CYS A 308 -5.82 4.20 13.56
C CYS A 308 -5.06 5.49 13.25
N ARG A 309 -3.72 5.47 13.35
CA ARG A 309 -2.86 6.62 12.98
C ARG A 309 -2.88 6.95 11.48
N ASP A 310 -3.29 6.00 10.64
CA ASP A 310 -3.45 6.26 9.21
C ASP A 310 -4.79 6.96 8.91
N ALA A 311 -5.80 6.78 9.77
CA ALA A 311 -7.10 7.40 9.65
C ALA A 311 -7.10 8.84 10.21
N VAL A 312 -6.59 9.03 11.43
CA VAL A 312 -6.68 10.27 12.19
C VAL A 312 -5.34 11.02 12.20
N THR A 313 -5.40 12.32 11.97
CA THR A 313 -4.26 13.24 12.12
C THR A 313 -4.34 13.93 13.47
N ASP A 314 -3.39 13.60 14.36
CA ASP A 314 -3.38 14.13 15.71
C ASP A 314 -3.52 15.66 15.76
N ARG A 315 -4.38 16.15 16.67
CA ARG A 315 -4.70 17.58 16.89
C ARG A 315 -5.32 18.31 15.70
N SER A 316 -5.60 17.63 14.59
CA SER A 316 -6.27 18.21 13.41
C SER A 316 -7.72 17.76 13.30
N ASP A 317 -7.96 16.48 13.15
CA ASP A 317 -9.29 15.87 13.02
C ASP A 317 -9.64 14.94 14.20
N GLY A 318 -8.77 14.93 15.23
CA GLY A 318 -8.97 14.18 16.46
C GLY A 318 -7.72 14.16 17.33
N PHE A 319 -7.68 13.23 18.30
CA PHE A 319 -6.53 12.97 19.16
C PHE A 319 -6.06 11.53 19.04
N LEU A 320 -4.73 11.35 19.00
CA LEU A 320 -4.08 10.05 19.14
C LEU A 320 -3.56 9.90 20.58
N VAL A 321 -3.95 8.82 21.26
CA VAL A 321 -3.51 8.51 22.62
C VAL A 321 -2.71 7.20 22.65
N PRO A 322 -1.87 6.97 23.67
CA PRO A 322 -1.21 5.69 23.84
C PRO A 322 -2.23 4.55 24.03
N ALA A 323 -1.93 3.38 23.47
CA ALA A 323 -2.76 2.20 23.65
C ALA A 323 -2.73 1.72 25.12
N ARG A 324 -3.85 1.23 25.64
CA ARG A 324 -4.01 0.73 27.01
C ARG A 324 -3.75 1.79 28.10
N ASP A 325 -4.02 3.03 27.79
CA ASP A 325 -3.86 4.15 28.72
C ASP A 325 -5.20 4.89 28.89
N ALA A 326 -5.98 4.47 29.89
CA ALA A 326 -7.26 5.06 30.22
C ALA A 326 -7.14 6.52 30.72
N ARG A 327 -5.99 6.89 31.33
CA ARG A 327 -5.75 8.27 31.80
C ARG A 327 -5.53 9.21 30.63
N ALA A 328 -4.66 8.87 29.69
CA ALA A 328 -4.46 9.67 28.49
C ALA A 328 -5.75 9.77 27.67
N LEU A 329 -6.57 8.70 27.63
CA LEU A 329 -7.88 8.71 27.01
C LEU A 329 -8.84 9.69 27.69
N ALA A 330 -8.91 9.66 29.03
CA ALA A 330 -9.72 10.59 29.81
C ALA A 330 -9.28 12.05 29.63
N GLU A 331 -7.97 12.32 29.61
CA GLU A 331 -7.43 13.66 29.35
C GLU A 331 -7.83 14.18 27.96
N ALA A 332 -7.81 13.33 26.95
CA ALA A 332 -8.26 13.70 25.60
C ALA A 332 -9.77 14.01 25.57
N MET A 333 -10.59 13.23 26.28
CA MET A 333 -12.03 13.51 26.44
C MET A 333 -12.28 14.82 27.18
N ILE A 334 -11.57 15.09 28.27
CA ILE A 334 -11.69 16.31 29.08
C ILE A 334 -11.40 17.55 28.24
N ARG A 335 -10.43 17.51 27.31
CA ARG A 335 -10.14 18.64 26.41
C ARG A 335 -11.34 19.03 25.56
N PHE A 336 -12.14 18.08 25.09
CA PHE A 336 -13.36 18.38 24.33
C PHE A 336 -14.46 18.96 25.21
N ILE A 337 -14.48 18.64 26.51
CA ILE A 337 -15.44 19.21 27.47
C ILE A 337 -15.03 20.64 27.83
N GLU A 338 -13.75 20.87 28.14
CA GLU A 338 -13.22 22.18 28.55
C GLU A 338 -13.14 23.18 27.38
N MET A 339 -13.01 22.67 26.14
CA MET A 339 -12.93 23.47 24.90
C MET A 339 -13.95 22.97 23.88
N PRO A 340 -15.26 23.25 24.05
CA PRO A 340 -16.31 22.72 23.16
C PRO A 340 -16.16 23.12 21.69
N GLU A 341 -15.49 24.24 21.41
CA GLU A 341 -15.15 24.65 20.04
C GLU A 341 -14.27 23.67 19.28
N LEU A 342 -13.55 22.79 19.99
CA LEU A 342 -12.77 21.71 19.37
C LEU A 342 -13.68 20.73 18.63
N VAL A 343 -14.88 20.47 19.14
CA VAL A 343 -15.83 19.53 18.51
C VAL A 343 -16.16 20.00 17.10
N ALA A 344 -16.59 21.24 16.94
CA ALA A 344 -16.94 21.81 15.64
C ALA A 344 -15.72 21.94 14.72
N ARG A 345 -14.59 22.44 15.25
CA ARG A 345 -13.37 22.67 14.48
C ARG A 345 -12.75 21.36 13.95
N MET A 346 -12.56 20.37 14.83
CA MET A 346 -11.99 19.09 14.46
C MET A 346 -12.99 18.24 13.67
N GLY A 347 -14.28 18.34 13.98
CA GLY A 347 -15.34 17.67 13.22
C GLY A 347 -15.39 18.12 11.76
N THR A 348 -15.29 19.42 11.50
CA THR A 348 -15.18 19.96 10.13
C THR A 348 -13.96 19.37 9.41
N ARG A 349 -12.80 19.32 10.08
CA ARG A 349 -11.58 18.75 9.53
C ARG A 349 -11.71 17.24 9.28
N ALA A 350 -12.37 16.53 10.19
CA ALA A 350 -12.65 15.09 10.05
C ALA A 350 -13.50 14.83 8.79
N ARG A 351 -14.57 15.60 8.58
CA ARG A 351 -15.40 15.54 7.37
C ARG A 351 -14.62 15.85 6.10
N GLU A 352 -13.84 16.91 6.08
CA GLU A 352 -12.98 17.26 4.94
C GLU A 352 -12.01 16.10 4.60
N THR A 353 -11.41 15.50 5.63
CA THR A 353 -10.50 14.36 5.46
C THR A 353 -11.25 13.14 4.92
N ALA A 354 -12.45 12.83 5.43
CA ALA A 354 -13.28 11.73 4.96
C ALA A 354 -13.64 11.89 3.48
N CYS A 355 -14.15 13.04 3.07
CA CYS A 355 -14.53 13.33 1.69
C CYS A 355 -13.33 13.29 0.73
N ARG A 356 -12.16 13.76 1.17
CA ARG A 356 -10.97 13.84 0.32
C ARG A 356 -10.23 12.51 0.19
N ARG A 357 -10.12 11.73 1.30
CA ARG A 357 -9.28 10.53 1.37
C ARG A 357 -10.05 9.22 1.40
N PHE A 358 -11.23 9.21 2.01
CA PHE A 358 -11.93 7.99 2.38
C PHE A 358 -13.26 7.79 1.65
N ASP A 359 -13.64 8.68 0.74
CA ASP A 359 -14.81 8.51 -0.11
C ASP A 359 -14.75 7.16 -0.84
N VAL A 360 -15.78 6.34 -0.64
CA VAL A 360 -15.88 4.99 -1.18
C VAL A 360 -15.81 4.97 -2.70
N THR A 361 -16.35 6.00 -3.37
CA THR A 361 -16.32 6.13 -4.82
C THR A 361 -14.89 6.26 -5.34
N ARG A 362 -14.08 7.07 -4.65
CA ARG A 362 -12.65 7.25 -4.98
C ARG A 362 -11.84 5.98 -4.70
N VAL A 363 -12.10 5.32 -3.56
CA VAL A 363 -11.43 4.07 -3.21
C VAL A 363 -11.76 2.98 -4.23
N ASN A 364 -13.03 2.85 -4.60
CA ASN A 364 -13.48 1.88 -5.61
C ASN A 364 -12.90 2.17 -6.99
N ALA A 365 -12.79 3.44 -7.41
CA ALA A 365 -12.15 3.80 -8.68
C ALA A 365 -10.70 3.31 -8.75
N VAL A 366 -9.92 3.47 -7.65
CA VAL A 366 -8.55 2.94 -7.57
C VAL A 366 -8.54 1.41 -7.64
N LEU A 367 -9.46 0.74 -6.95
CA LEU A 367 -9.56 -0.73 -6.96
C LEU A 367 -9.94 -1.27 -8.35
N LEU A 368 -10.90 -0.63 -9.04
CA LEU A 368 -11.29 -0.98 -10.41
C LEU A 368 -10.12 -0.81 -11.39
N ASP A 369 -9.37 0.29 -11.29
CA ASP A 369 -8.17 0.53 -12.11
C ASP A 369 -7.10 -0.53 -11.87
N VAL A 370 -6.76 -0.81 -10.60
CA VAL A 370 -5.78 -1.84 -10.22
C VAL A 370 -6.17 -3.22 -10.75
N MET A 371 -7.46 -3.56 -10.68
CA MET A 371 -7.98 -4.83 -11.19
C MET A 371 -8.18 -4.85 -12.72
N GLY A 372 -8.05 -3.69 -13.38
CA GLY A 372 -8.32 -3.51 -14.82
C GLY A 372 -9.77 -3.81 -15.16
N LEU A 373 -10.69 -3.34 -14.30
CA LEU A 373 -12.14 -3.47 -14.43
C LEU A 373 -12.83 -2.13 -14.75
N ALA A 374 -12.10 -1.00 -14.71
CA ALA A 374 -12.63 0.29 -15.15
C ALA A 374 -12.92 0.25 -16.66
N THR A 375 -14.16 0.55 -17.06
CA THR A 375 -14.53 0.77 -18.45
C THR A 375 -14.49 2.27 -18.68
N ASP A 376 -13.43 2.75 -19.32
CA ASP A 376 -13.33 4.15 -19.72
C ASP A 376 -14.32 4.47 -20.85
N GLY A 377 -15.06 5.55 -20.74
CA GLY A 377 -15.71 6.20 -21.87
C GLY A 377 -14.69 6.70 -22.94
N ASN A 378 -13.38 6.54 -22.70
CA ASN A 378 -12.26 6.81 -23.59
C ASN A 378 -11.17 5.70 -23.52
N GLY A 379 -11.51 4.49 -23.13
CA GLY A 379 -10.58 3.44 -22.67
C GLY A 379 -10.00 2.51 -23.74
N ALA A 380 -10.10 2.81 -25.02
CA ALA A 380 -9.42 1.99 -26.03
C ALA A 380 -7.89 2.20 -26.10
N ALA A 381 -7.37 3.29 -25.55
CA ALA A 381 -5.94 3.63 -25.64
C ALA A 381 -5.12 3.27 -24.37
N ARG A 382 -5.72 3.29 -23.17
CA ARG A 382 -4.95 3.02 -21.91
C ARG A 382 -4.81 1.55 -21.53
N SER A 383 -5.74 0.70 -21.91
CA SER A 383 -5.69 -0.75 -21.63
C SER A 383 -4.59 -1.50 -22.42
N ARG A 384 -4.04 -0.92 -23.48
CA ARG A 384 -2.94 -1.52 -24.25
C ARG A 384 -1.56 -1.27 -23.65
N SER A 385 -1.36 -0.25 -22.79
CA SER A 385 -0.04 0.07 -22.26
C SER A 385 0.39 -0.79 -21.06
N HIS A 386 -0.54 -1.44 -20.34
CA HIS A 386 -0.21 -2.35 -19.23
C HIS A 386 -0.22 -3.85 -19.59
N ARG A 387 -0.59 -4.19 -20.84
CA ARG A 387 -0.64 -5.61 -21.30
C ARG A 387 0.63 -6.12 -21.95
N ALA A 388 1.56 -5.26 -22.23
CA ALA A 388 2.85 -5.70 -22.77
C ALA A 388 3.86 -5.72 -21.64
N LEU A 389 4.46 -6.84 -21.46
CA LEU A 389 5.71 -7.08 -20.78
C LEU A 389 5.59 -7.59 -19.34
N GLY A 390 5.65 -8.92 -19.26
CA GLY A 390 6.15 -9.62 -18.09
C GLY A 390 7.42 -8.91 -17.61
N ASP A 391 7.49 -8.64 -16.30
CA ASP A 391 8.65 -8.02 -15.69
C ASP A 391 9.91 -8.84 -16.05
N PHE A 392 10.73 -8.32 -16.97
CA PHE A 392 12.05 -8.89 -17.28
C PHE A 392 13.06 -8.66 -16.15
N ALA A 393 12.61 -8.12 -15.02
CA ALA A 393 13.44 -7.90 -13.85
C ALA A 393 14.22 -9.17 -13.43
N PRO A 394 13.65 -10.38 -13.40
CA PRO A 394 14.43 -11.59 -13.09
C PRO A 394 15.49 -11.89 -14.12
N LEU A 395 15.21 -11.71 -15.41
CA LEU A 395 16.18 -11.91 -16.49
C LEU A 395 17.28 -10.85 -16.44
N GLN A 396 16.93 -9.58 -16.25
CA GLN A 396 17.91 -8.51 -16.11
C GLN A 396 18.77 -8.69 -14.86
N MET A 397 18.22 -9.18 -13.76
CA MET A 397 18.96 -9.51 -12.55
C MET A 397 19.90 -10.68 -12.78
N ALA A 398 19.45 -11.76 -13.44
CA ALA A 398 20.32 -12.89 -13.81
C ALA A 398 21.47 -12.46 -14.72
N LEU A 399 21.19 -11.63 -15.73
CA LEU A 399 22.20 -11.04 -16.60
C LEU A 399 23.16 -10.13 -15.84
N ALA A 400 22.67 -9.37 -14.85
CA ALA A 400 23.52 -8.52 -14.00
C ALA A 400 24.44 -9.36 -13.09
N VAL A 401 23.95 -10.45 -12.51
CA VAL A 401 24.76 -11.40 -11.73
C VAL A 401 25.84 -12.03 -12.61
N LEU A 402 25.47 -12.54 -13.78
CA LEU A 402 26.42 -13.12 -14.73
C LEU A 402 27.46 -12.08 -15.18
N GLY A 403 27.01 -10.88 -15.52
CA GLY A 403 27.87 -9.76 -15.88
C GLY A 403 28.83 -9.36 -14.75
N ALA A 404 28.35 -9.28 -13.51
CA ALA A 404 29.17 -8.97 -12.34
C ALA A 404 30.24 -10.06 -12.10
N LEU A 405 29.89 -11.34 -12.24
CA LEU A 405 30.84 -12.44 -12.10
C LEU A 405 31.89 -12.43 -13.22
N LEU A 406 31.48 -12.23 -14.47
CA LEU A 406 32.38 -12.16 -15.62
C LEU A 406 33.33 -10.97 -15.56
N LEU A 407 32.83 -9.81 -15.10
CA LEU A 407 33.61 -8.57 -15.01
C LEU A 407 34.34 -8.41 -13.66
N LEU A 408 34.20 -9.35 -12.73
CA LEU A 408 34.83 -9.30 -11.41
C LEU A 408 36.36 -9.14 -11.50
N PRO A 409 37.12 -9.89 -12.36
CA PRO A 409 38.57 -9.69 -12.50
C PRO A 409 38.92 -8.26 -12.96
N LEU A 410 38.16 -7.73 -13.94
CA LEU A 410 38.34 -6.37 -14.41
C LEU A 410 38.00 -5.34 -13.30
N MET A 411 36.95 -5.56 -12.53
CA MET A 411 36.59 -4.69 -11.39
C MET A 411 37.69 -4.69 -10.32
N LEU A 412 38.34 -5.81 -10.06
CA LEU A 412 39.50 -5.88 -9.14
C LEU A 412 40.70 -5.07 -9.66
N VAL A 413 41.01 -5.19 -10.96
CA VAL A 413 42.07 -4.37 -11.58
C VAL A 413 41.73 -2.89 -11.47
N VAL A 414 40.52 -2.46 -11.80
CA VAL A 414 40.08 -1.06 -11.66
C VAL A 414 40.14 -0.61 -10.21
N ALA A 415 39.76 -1.45 -9.24
CA ALA A 415 39.86 -1.14 -7.81
C ALA A 415 41.31 -0.90 -7.39
N LEU A 416 42.26 -1.71 -7.85
CA LEU A 416 43.68 -1.54 -7.58
C LEU A 416 44.23 -0.24 -8.23
N VAL A 417 43.81 0.08 -9.45
CA VAL A 417 44.18 1.33 -10.14
C VAL A 417 43.60 2.53 -9.39
N VAL A 418 42.37 2.48 -8.93
CA VAL A 418 41.78 3.56 -8.10
C VAL A 418 42.53 3.68 -6.78
N LEU A 419 42.83 2.57 -6.11
CA LEU A 419 43.55 2.56 -4.84
C LEU A 419 44.94 3.18 -4.99
N SER A 420 45.69 2.82 -6.05
CA SER A 420 47.07 3.33 -6.27
C SER A 420 47.11 4.79 -6.71
N THR A 421 46.10 5.29 -7.43
CA THR A 421 46.13 6.66 -8.01
C THR A 421 45.34 7.70 -7.20
N LEU A 422 44.28 7.26 -6.52
CA LEU A 422 43.36 8.14 -5.77
C LEU A 422 43.31 7.81 -4.27
N GLY A 423 43.81 6.62 -3.83
CA GLY A 423 43.75 6.16 -2.44
C GLY A 423 42.38 5.69 -2.01
N THR A 424 42.14 5.63 -0.70
CA THR A 424 40.84 5.26 -0.09
C THR A 424 39.93 6.48 0.09
N PRO A 425 38.57 6.28 0.06
CA PRO A 425 37.82 5.06 -0.28
C PRO A 425 37.84 4.74 -1.77
N ILE A 426 37.82 3.45 -2.15
CA ILE A 426 37.82 3.01 -3.55
C ILE A 426 36.48 3.28 -4.21
N LEU A 427 35.38 3.09 -3.44
CA LEU A 427 34.01 3.27 -3.92
C LEU A 427 33.46 4.63 -3.50
N PHE A 428 32.70 5.22 -4.39
CA PHE A 428 31.93 6.44 -4.17
C PHE A 428 30.45 6.07 -4.13
N ARG A 429 29.73 6.59 -3.14
CA ARG A 429 28.29 6.39 -2.96
C ARG A 429 27.57 7.72 -3.06
N GLN A 430 26.46 7.73 -3.79
CA GLN A 430 25.66 8.94 -3.97
C GLN A 430 24.18 8.61 -3.96
N ARG A 431 23.42 9.35 -3.16
CA ARG A 431 21.97 9.22 -3.10
C ARG A 431 21.33 9.65 -4.42
N ARG A 432 20.52 8.80 -5.02
CA ARG A 432 19.82 9.02 -6.28
C ARG A 432 18.34 8.71 -6.14
N ALA A 433 17.51 9.30 -7.02
CA ALA A 433 16.09 9.01 -7.09
C ALA A 433 15.85 7.67 -7.81
N GLY A 434 15.13 6.77 -7.15
CA GLY A 434 14.64 5.51 -7.70
C GLY A 434 13.17 5.57 -8.06
N THR A 435 12.52 4.39 -8.10
CA THR A 435 11.10 4.26 -8.43
C THR A 435 10.22 5.01 -7.42
N ALA A 436 9.21 5.72 -7.91
CA ALA A 436 8.28 6.50 -7.10
C ALA A 436 8.96 7.54 -6.15
N GLY A 437 10.12 8.06 -6.55
CA GLY A 437 10.86 9.04 -5.76
C GLY A 437 11.62 8.46 -4.56
N ARG A 438 11.61 7.14 -4.34
CA ARG A 438 12.38 6.50 -3.27
C ARG A 438 13.87 6.62 -3.55
N GLY A 439 14.61 7.24 -2.63
CA GLY A 439 16.07 7.38 -2.77
C GLY A 439 16.79 6.05 -2.55
N PHE A 440 17.86 5.82 -3.33
CA PHE A 440 18.79 4.71 -3.13
C PHE A 440 20.24 5.20 -3.26
N GLU A 441 21.21 4.43 -2.78
CA GLU A 441 22.63 4.73 -2.92
C GLU A 441 23.20 4.10 -4.20
N LEU A 442 23.55 4.93 -5.18
CA LEU A 442 24.27 4.49 -6.37
C LEU A 442 25.75 4.30 -6.03
N ILE A 443 26.30 3.14 -6.38
CA ILE A 443 27.69 2.76 -6.11
C ILE A 443 28.50 2.87 -7.39
N LYS A 444 29.64 3.58 -7.34
CA LYS A 444 30.60 3.73 -8.44
C LYS A 444 32.04 3.65 -7.92
N PHE A 445 33.00 3.40 -8.81
CA PHE A 445 34.38 3.66 -8.45
C PHE A 445 34.63 5.16 -8.31
N ARG A 446 35.44 5.54 -7.33
CA ARG A 446 35.83 6.94 -7.12
C ARG A 446 36.71 7.41 -8.27
N THR A 447 36.37 8.56 -8.87
CA THR A 447 37.05 9.16 -10.00
C THR A 447 37.52 10.60 -9.73
N MET A 448 37.42 11.07 -8.49
CA MET A 448 37.89 12.41 -8.11
C MET A 448 38.75 12.35 -6.86
N ARG A 449 39.79 13.20 -6.80
CA ARG A 449 40.58 13.41 -5.59
C ARG A 449 39.74 14.17 -4.55
N SER A 450 39.92 13.84 -3.28
CA SER A 450 39.43 14.65 -2.17
C SER A 450 40.38 15.83 -1.99
N ALA A 451 40.12 16.94 -2.66
CA ALA A 451 40.88 18.16 -2.54
C ALA A 451 39.91 19.32 -2.25
N ASN A 452 40.17 20.02 -1.15
CA ASN A 452 39.40 21.18 -0.70
C ASN A 452 40.27 22.43 -0.79
N ASP A 453 39.65 23.60 -0.88
CA ASP A 453 40.30 24.90 -0.73
C ASP A 453 40.65 25.20 0.75
N ILE A 454 41.21 26.37 1.00
CA ILE A 454 41.59 26.84 2.34
C ILE A 454 40.36 26.98 3.27
N GLU A 455 39.16 27.13 2.70
CA GLU A 455 37.91 27.28 3.41
C GLU A 455 37.18 25.93 3.60
N GLY A 456 37.79 24.80 3.21
CA GLY A 456 37.20 23.45 3.33
C GLY A 456 36.19 23.10 2.25
N ARG A 457 35.99 23.94 1.21
CA ARG A 457 35.07 23.68 0.10
C ARG A 457 35.76 22.82 -0.97
N PRO A 458 35.03 21.90 -1.63
CA PRO A 458 35.62 21.11 -2.71
C PRO A 458 36.14 22.00 -3.85
N LEU A 459 37.37 21.78 -4.28
CA LEU A 459 37.92 22.44 -5.47
C LEU A 459 37.08 22.12 -6.73
N PRO A 460 37.14 23.00 -7.77
CA PRO A 460 36.44 22.75 -9.03
C PRO A 460 36.74 21.36 -9.61
N ASP A 461 35.75 20.72 -10.22
CA ASP A 461 35.86 19.36 -10.73
C ASP A 461 37.02 19.14 -11.69
N ALA A 462 37.34 20.17 -12.51
CA ALA A 462 38.46 20.12 -13.47
C ALA A 462 39.82 19.90 -12.80
N THR A 463 40.04 20.44 -11.60
CA THR A 463 41.29 20.30 -10.85
C THR A 463 41.39 18.99 -10.05
N ARG A 464 40.24 18.36 -9.79
CA ARG A 464 40.12 17.09 -9.06
C ARG A 464 40.24 15.86 -9.95
N LEU A 465 40.15 16.01 -11.29
CA LEU A 465 40.24 14.95 -12.27
C LEU A 465 41.67 14.63 -12.68
N THR A 466 42.07 13.38 -12.47
CA THR A 466 43.37 12.87 -12.94
C THR A 466 43.28 12.31 -14.36
N ALA A 467 44.40 11.99 -15.02
CA ALA A 467 44.44 11.31 -16.30
C ALA A 467 43.69 9.94 -16.21
N THR A 468 43.96 9.17 -15.15
CA THR A 468 43.28 7.92 -14.85
C THR A 468 41.78 8.10 -14.71
N SER A 469 41.34 9.13 -14.01
CA SER A 469 39.91 9.44 -13.83
C SER A 469 39.21 9.73 -15.17
N ARG A 470 39.90 10.42 -16.07
CA ARG A 470 39.37 10.70 -17.42
C ARG A 470 39.20 9.41 -18.24
N VAL A 471 40.15 8.48 -18.16
CA VAL A 471 40.04 7.18 -18.83
C VAL A 471 38.88 6.37 -18.26
N LEU A 472 38.78 6.24 -16.91
CA LEU A 472 37.72 5.50 -16.27
C LEU A 472 36.32 6.03 -16.64
N ARG A 473 36.14 7.35 -16.68
CA ARG A 473 34.88 7.98 -17.09
C ARG A 473 34.58 7.81 -18.58
N ARG A 474 35.59 7.94 -19.45
CA ARG A 474 35.44 7.75 -20.89
C ARG A 474 35.05 6.32 -21.25
N THR A 475 35.63 5.34 -20.56
CA THR A 475 35.35 3.91 -20.75
C THR A 475 34.15 3.42 -19.93
N ARG A 476 33.58 4.26 -19.07
CA ARG A 476 32.50 3.94 -18.11
C ARG A 476 32.81 2.77 -17.15
N LEU A 477 34.07 2.43 -16.98
CA LEU A 477 34.49 1.43 -16.01
C LEU A 477 34.19 1.85 -14.57
N ASP A 478 34.07 3.15 -14.31
CA ASP A 478 33.62 3.68 -13.01
C ASP A 478 32.19 3.31 -12.65
N GLU A 479 31.33 2.99 -13.61
CA GLU A 479 29.93 2.61 -13.39
C GLU A 479 29.73 1.10 -13.13
N LEU A 480 30.75 0.24 -13.31
CA LEU A 480 30.65 -1.21 -13.11
C LEU A 480 30.12 -1.65 -11.73
N PRO A 481 30.50 -1.00 -10.59
CA PRO A 481 29.90 -1.34 -9.29
C PRO A 481 28.39 -1.12 -9.22
N GLY A 482 27.80 -0.33 -10.13
CA GLY A 482 26.37 -0.17 -10.30
C GLY A 482 25.63 -1.45 -10.67
N LEU A 483 26.30 -2.49 -11.18
CA LEU A 483 25.75 -3.83 -11.35
C LEU A 483 25.24 -4.40 -10.01
N TRP A 484 25.88 -4.07 -8.89
CA TRP A 484 25.41 -4.45 -7.56
C TRP A 484 24.04 -3.84 -7.23
N ASN A 485 23.79 -2.58 -7.65
CA ASN A 485 22.47 -1.95 -7.48
C ASN A 485 21.38 -2.67 -8.30
N VAL A 486 21.74 -3.25 -9.46
CA VAL A 486 20.82 -4.08 -10.26
C VAL A 486 20.55 -5.41 -9.56
N VAL A 487 21.58 -6.08 -9.04
CA VAL A 487 21.45 -7.34 -8.28
C VAL A 487 20.59 -7.13 -7.02
N CYS A 488 20.77 -5.99 -6.32
CA CYS A 488 19.94 -5.61 -5.17
C CYS A 488 18.51 -5.17 -5.56
N GLY A 489 18.16 -5.14 -6.86
CA GLY A 489 16.83 -4.75 -7.34
C GLY A 489 16.50 -3.26 -7.23
N GLN A 490 17.48 -2.41 -6.94
CA GLN A 490 17.35 -0.94 -6.85
C GLN A 490 17.33 -0.28 -8.23
N MET A 491 17.97 -0.90 -9.22
CA MET A 491 18.05 -0.49 -10.62
C MET A 491 17.71 -1.65 -11.55
N ASN A 492 17.50 -1.32 -12.83
CA ASN A 492 17.49 -2.25 -13.95
C ASN A 492 18.80 -2.13 -14.75
N LEU A 493 19.11 -3.09 -15.63
CA LEU A 493 20.17 -2.90 -16.62
C LEU A 493 19.81 -1.77 -17.58
N VAL A 494 18.55 -1.75 -18.06
CA VAL A 494 18.03 -0.74 -18.98
C VAL A 494 16.92 0.08 -18.32
N GLY A 495 17.04 1.40 -18.40
CA GLY A 495 16.07 2.35 -17.83
C GLY A 495 16.56 3.80 -17.89
N PRO A 496 15.72 4.76 -17.45
CA PRO A 496 16.15 6.16 -17.32
C PRO A 496 17.35 6.32 -16.39
N ARG A 497 18.28 7.22 -16.73
CA ARG A 497 19.47 7.46 -15.90
C ARG A 497 19.09 7.94 -14.49
N PRO A 498 19.68 7.40 -13.39
CA PRO A 498 19.37 7.85 -12.03
C PRO A 498 19.82 9.29 -11.79
N LEU A 499 18.88 10.20 -11.55
CA LEU A 499 19.13 11.62 -11.26
C LEU A 499 19.16 11.89 -9.75
N LEU A 500 19.61 13.08 -9.35
CA LEU A 500 19.52 13.55 -7.97
C LEU A 500 18.05 13.71 -7.56
N PRO A 501 17.68 13.42 -6.30
CA PRO A 501 16.32 13.57 -5.82
C PRO A 501 15.75 14.99 -6.05
N GLU A 502 16.55 16.00 -5.81
CA GLU A 502 16.20 17.42 -6.01
C GLU A 502 15.89 17.73 -7.49
N THR A 503 16.71 17.21 -8.41
CA THR A 503 16.49 17.37 -9.86
C THR A 503 15.15 16.77 -10.28
N VAL A 504 14.83 15.57 -9.78
CA VAL A 504 13.55 14.91 -10.08
C VAL A 504 12.38 15.66 -9.46
N ALA A 505 12.54 16.21 -8.24
CA ALA A 505 11.51 17.02 -7.59
C ALA A 505 11.21 18.29 -8.38
N ASN A 506 12.24 18.98 -8.88
CA ASN A 506 12.09 20.20 -9.68
C ASN A 506 11.41 19.96 -11.05
N MET A 507 11.45 18.74 -11.57
CA MET A 507 10.73 18.34 -12.80
C MET A 507 9.20 18.18 -12.61
N GLY A 508 8.68 18.28 -11.39
CA GLY A 508 7.25 18.24 -11.09
C GLY A 508 6.53 16.98 -11.62
N ALA A 509 5.50 17.16 -12.46
CA ALA A 509 4.72 16.06 -13.02
C ALA A 509 5.56 15.14 -13.93
N GLN A 510 6.50 15.68 -14.68
CA GLN A 510 7.39 14.93 -15.57
C GLN A 510 8.39 14.09 -14.76
N GLY A 511 8.90 14.59 -13.64
CA GLY A 511 9.72 13.83 -12.70
C GLY A 511 8.95 12.64 -12.09
N ARG A 512 7.67 12.84 -11.72
CA ARG A 512 6.80 11.74 -11.27
C ARG A 512 6.56 10.69 -12.38
N ALA A 513 6.34 11.14 -13.61
CA ALA A 513 6.17 10.23 -14.75
C ALA A 513 7.43 9.40 -15.01
N ARG A 514 8.61 10.02 -14.91
CA ARG A 514 9.91 9.35 -15.05
C ARG A 514 10.15 8.30 -13.95
N GLY A 515 9.65 8.54 -12.74
CA GLY A 515 9.73 7.62 -11.60
C GLY A 515 8.79 6.40 -11.67
N LYS A 516 8.01 6.22 -12.74
CA LYS A 516 7.14 5.03 -12.92
C LYS A 516 7.93 3.74 -13.17
N VAL A 517 9.17 3.84 -13.61
CA VAL A 517 10.07 2.71 -13.86
C VAL A 517 11.33 2.82 -13.03
N LYS A 518 12.02 1.69 -12.79
CA LYS A 518 13.31 1.69 -12.13
C LYS A 518 14.35 2.39 -13.02
N PRO A 519 15.29 3.16 -12.43
CA PRO A 519 16.41 3.71 -13.19
C PRO A 519 17.29 2.59 -13.75
N GLY A 520 17.97 2.86 -14.86
CA GLY A 520 18.84 1.93 -15.55
C GLY A 520 20.34 2.25 -15.41
N LEU A 521 21.16 1.21 -15.54
CA LEU A 521 22.60 1.36 -15.71
C LEU A 521 22.90 1.98 -17.08
N THR A 522 22.17 1.56 -18.11
CA THR A 522 22.08 2.21 -19.42
C THR A 522 20.64 2.55 -19.76
N GLY A 523 20.40 3.33 -20.84
CA GLY A 523 19.04 3.73 -21.21
C GLY A 523 18.97 4.47 -22.54
N TRP A 524 17.73 4.74 -22.98
CA TRP A 524 17.48 5.32 -24.29
C TRP A 524 18.12 6.69 -24.51
N ALA A 525 18.09 7.59 -23.51
CA ALA A 525 18.78 8.87 -23.57
C ALA A 525 20.30 8.70 -23.65
N GLN A 526 20.84 7.68 -22.96
CA GLN A 526 22.28 7.43 -22.94
C GLN A 526 22.81 6.96 -24.31
N VAL A 527 22.06 6.11 -25.03
CA VAL A 527 22.49 5.58 -26.33
C VAL A 527 22.17 6.50 -27.51
N ASN A 528 21.45 7.62 -27.28
CA ASN A 528 21.09 8.59 -28.32
C ASN A 528 21.79 9.95 -28.17
N GLY A 529 22.84 10.03 -27.36
CA GLY A 529 23.67 11.25 -27.24
C GLY A 529 24.20 11.54 -25.85
N ASN A 530 23.60 10.99 -24.78
CA ASN A 530 24.06 11.04 -23.38
C ASN A 530 24.53 12.42 -22.89
N THR A 531 25.86 12.64 -22.84
CA THR A 531 26.46 13.90 -22.35
C THR A 531 26.32 15.05 -23.35
N LEU A 532 26.12 14.74 -24.62
CA LEU A 532 25.93 15.72 -25.71
C LEU A 532 24.50 16.31 -25.74
N LEU A 533 23.56 15.73 -24.98
CA LEU A 533 22.16 16.17 -24.93
C LEU A 533 21.92 17.20 -23.84
N ASN A 534 21.04 18.15 -24.08
CA ASN A 534 20.47 19.00 -23.05
C ASN A 534 19.48 18.25 -22.16
N ASP A 535 19.06 18.84 -21.04
CA ASP A 535 18.21 18.16 -20.07
C ASP A 535 16.78 17.94 -20.57
N ALA A 536 16.27 18.81 -21.49
CA ALA A 536 14.96 18.65 -22.11
C ALA A 536 14.94 17.44 -23.06
N ASP A 537 15.98 17.25 -23.87
CA ASP A 537 16.11 16.11 -24.79
C ASP A 537 16.27 14.80 -24.03
N LYS A 538 17.08 14.78 -22.96
CA LYS A 538 17.21 13.61 -22.07
C LYS A 538 15.86 13.21 -21.48
N LEU A 539 15.11 14.19 -21.00
CA LEU A 539 13.80 13.95 -20.42
C LEU A 539 12.81 13.44 -21.47
N ALA A 540 12.80 14.02 -22.68
CA ALA A 540 11.95 13.58 -23.78
C ALA A 540 12.22 12.12 -24.16
N LEU A 541 13.48 11.75 -24.30
CA LEU A 541 13.89 10.37 -24.61
C LEU A 541 13.57 9.40 -23.47
N ASP A 542 13.76 9.80 -22.20
CA ASP A 542 13.41 8.96 -21.05
C ASP A 542 11.90 8.71 -20.97
N LEU A 543 11.06 9.73 -21.20
CA LEU A 543 9.61 9.60 -21.21
C LEU A 543 9.13 8.75 -22.39
N TRP A 544 9.72 8.93 -23.57
CA TRP A 544 9.44 8.10 -24.74
C TRP A 544 9.76 6.63 -24.47
N TYR A 545 10.91 6.33 -23.88
CA TYR A 545 11.29 4.96 -23.50
C TYR A 545 10.25 4.34 -22.55
N ILE A 546 9.78 5.08 -21.55
CA ILE A 546 8.80 4.60 -20.58
C ILE A 546 7.50 4.15 -21.26
N ASP A 547 7.07 4.87 -22.32
CA ASP A 547 5.85 4.55 -23.06
C ASP A 547 6.01 3.38 -24.05
N HIS A 548 7.23 3.22 -24.59
CA HIS A 548 7.51 2.24 -25.66
C HIS A 548 8.36 1.06 -25.17
N ARG A 549 8.54 0.92 -23.87
CA ARG A 549 9.36 -0.12 -23.24
C ARG A 549 8.97 -1.51 -23.75
N SER A 550 9.98 -2.27 -24.25
CA SER A 550 9.83 -3.64 -24.71
C SER A 550 11.15 -4.39 -24.57
N ILE A 551 11.10 -5.74 -24.51
CA ILE A 551 12.33 -6.57 -24.44
C ILE A 551 13.24 -6.30 -25.64
N TRP A 552 12.64 -6.12 -26.82
CA TRP A 552 13.38 -5.85 -28.05
C TRP A 552 14.06 -4.48 -27.99
N LEU A 553 13.39 -3.49 -27.40
CA LEU A 553 13.98 -2.17 -27.17
C LEU A 553 15.10 -2.23 -26.14
N ASP A 554 14.92 -2.98 -25.04
CA ASP A 554 15.95 -3.16 -24.03
C ASP A 554 17.18 -3.88 -24.61
N LEU A 555 17.00 -4.92 -25.41
CA LEU A 555 18.09 -5.60 -26.12
C LEU A 555 18.78 -4.66 -27.13
N ALA A 556 18.02 -3.88 -27.90
CA ALA A 556 18.58 -2.89 -28.80
C ALA A 556 19.40 -1.82 -28.07
N ILE A 557 18.96 -1.38 -26.87
CA ILE A 557 19.70 -0.45 -26.02
C ILE A 557 21.01 -1.10 -25.53
N LEU A 558 20.99 -2.35 -25.09
CA LEU A 558 22.21 -3.06 -24.66
C LEU A 558 23.22 -3.20 -25.79
N CYS A 559 22.77 -3.58 -27.01
CA CYS A 559 23.63 -3.66 -28.19
C CYS A 559 24.22 -2.28 -28.55
N ARG A 560 23.39 -1.22 -28.54
CA ARG A 560 23.86 0.15 -28.77
C ARG A 560 24.81 0.64 -27.69
N THR A 561 24.62 0.24 -26.44
CA THR A 561 25.55 0.55 -25.34
C THR A 561 26.91 -0.03 -25.61
N ALA A 562 26.98 -1.32 -26.02
CA ALA A 562 28.24 -1.95 -26.40
C ALA A 562 28.91 -1.24 -27.59
N ALA A 563 28.15 -0.90 -28.63
CA ALA A 563 28.67 -0.15 -29.78
C ALA A 563 29.18 1.25 -29.39
N MET A 564 28.50 1.95 -28.46
CA MET A 564 28.88 3.28 -27.97
C MET A 564 30.18 3.23 -27.13
N LEU A 565 30.43 2.16 -26.38
CA LEU A 565 31.67 1.99 -25.63
C LEU A 565 32.89 1.93 -26.54
N VAL A 566 32.74 1.43 -27.77
CA VAL A 566 33.80 1.31 -28.78
C VAL A 566 33.84 2.54 -29.70
N GLY A 567 32.66 2.99 -30.18
CA GLY A 567 32.54 4.02 -31.21
C GLY A 567 32.31 5.45 -30.68
N GLY A 568 32.18 5.62 -29.36
CA GLY A 568 31.87 6.92 -28.73
C GLY A 568 30.40 7.35 -28.80
N GLU A 569 30.07 8.48 -28.18
CA GLU A 569 28.73 9.04 -28.13
C GLU A 569 28.37 9.73 -29.45
N ARG A 570 27.14 9.50 -29.95
CA ARG A 570 26.61 10.14 -31.18
C ARG A 570 25.18 10.60 -30.93
N ILE A 571 24.84 11.80 -31.37
CA ILE A 571 23.48 12.37 -31.28
C ILE A 571 22.61 11.71 -32.37
N ASN A 572 21.42 11.26 -31.98
CA ASN A 572 20.40 10.78 -32.89
C ASN A 572 19.19 11.73 -32.89
N THR A 573 19.20 12.70 -33.81
CA THR A 573 18.18 13.76 -33.94
C THR A 573 16.78 13.20 -34.15
N LEU A 574 16.63 12.18 -34.96
CA LEU A 574 15.34 11.56 -35.30
C LEU A 574 14.65 10.96 -34.05
N ASN A 575 15.43 10.34 -33.16
CA ASN A 575 14.88 9.81 -31.91
C ASN A 575 14.54 10.91 -30.90
N ILE A 576 15.28 12.02 -30.91
CA ILE A 576 15.00 13.20 -30.08
C ILE A 576 13.67 13.83 -30.51
N GLU A 577 13.47 14.04 -31.82
CA GLU A 577 12.21 14.56 -32.37
C GLU A 577 11.01 13.68 -32.00
N ARG A 578 11.15 12.36 -32.10
CA ARG A 578 10.12 11.40 -31.65
C ARG A 578 9.81 11.52 -30.16
N GLY A 579 10.83 11.76 -29.34
CA GLY A 579 10.69 11.99 -27.91
C GLY A 579 9.86 13.24 -27.61
N HIS A 580 10.15 14.34 -28.28
CA HIS A 580 9.44 15.60 -28.12
C HIS A 580 7.99 15.52 -28.63
N ALA A 581 7.72 14.86 -29.76
CA ALA A 581 6.36 14.63 -30.26
C ALA A 581 5.50 13.89 -29.21
N GLY A 582 6.04 12.87 -28.55
CA GLY A 582 5.35 12.14 -27.48
C GLY A 582 5.05 12.99 -26.23
N ILE A 583 5.80 14.06 -25.96
CA ILE A 583 5.49 15.00 -24.86
C ILE A 583 4.32 15.92 -25.23
N ILE A 584 4.22 16.34 -26.48
CA ILE A 584 3.14 17.21 -26.95
C ILE A 584 1.80 16.46 -26.85
N ASP A 585 1.75 15.20 -27.26
CA ASP A 585 0.57 14.34 -27.12
C ASP A 585 0.13 14.11 -25.66
N ARG A 586 1.06 14.13 -24.71
CA ARG A 586 0.74 14.01 -23.27
C ARG A 586 0.16 15.30 -22.66
N ARG A 587 0.31 16.44 -23.31
CA ARG A 587 -0.22 17.74 -22.85
C ARG A 587 -1.63 18.04 -23.39
N ARG A 588 -2.04 17.34 -24.44
CA ARG A 588 -3.40 17.34 -24.98
C ARG A 588 -4.22 16.22 -24.33
#